data_82dca6ccbf01248a9dbf7c72498baa23
#
_entry.id   82dca6ccbf01248a9dbf7c72498baa23
#
_cell.length_a   1.000
_cell.length_b   1.000
_cell.length_c   1.000
_cell.angle_alpha   90.00
_cell.angle_beta   90.00
_cell.angle_gamma   90.00
#
_symmetry.space_group_name_H-M   'P 1'
#
loop_
_entity.id
_entity.type
_entity.pdbx_description
1 polymer ?
#
loop_
_entity_poly.entity_id
_entity_poly.type
_entity_poly.pdbx_seq_one_letter_code
_entity_poly.pdbx_strand_id
1 'polypeptide(L)'
;LQEGTTGEFGGLGLEVSSDPSGVKVISPIDDTPAARAHMRAGDIIFKIDGKIVKDLPLNDSVKMMRGKPDTPIELTVLRKGSSTPIMVKLVRAVIKVKSVKSKPLDDHMGYIRVSQFQERTASELAKALDALNKSGNLKNGLVLDLRNDPGGLLNAAIGVSAAFLP
;
A
#
# COMPACT_ATOMS: atom_id res chain seq x y z
N LEU A 1 4.00 15.46 2.22
CA LEU A 1 2.96 14.72 2.97
C LEU A 1 1.53 14.95 2.45
N GLN A 2 1.27 15.98 1.64
CA GLN A 2 -0.06 16.24 1.04
C GLN A 2 -0.28 15.50 -0.29
N GLU A 3 0.76 15.02 -0.95
CA GLU A 3 0.66 14.31 -2.24
C GLU A 3 0.04 12.91 -2.15
N GLY A 4 0.01 12.31 -0.98
CA GLY A 4 -0.63 11.00 -0.74
C GLY A 4 -2.16 11.04 -0.66
N THR A 5 -2.77 12.23 -0.58
CA THR A 5 -4.22 12.40 -0.44
C THR A 5 -4.95 12.63 -1.75
N THR A 6 -4.26 13.01 -2.82
CA THR A 6 -4.83 13.24 -4.17
C THR A 6 -4.91 11.98 -5.03
N GLY A 7 -4.26 10.88 -4.64
CA GLY A 7 -4.45 9.56 -5.23
C GLY A 7 -3.62 9.23 -6.48
N GLU A 8 -2.88 10.17 -7.06
CA GLU A 8 -2.06 9.90 -8.26
C GLU A 8 -0.65 10.51 -8.18
N PHE A 9 0.39 9.69 -8.42
CA PHE A 9 1.80 10.12 -8.56
C PHE A 9 2.62 9.05 -9.28
N GLY A 10 3.74 9.43 -9.91
CA GLY A 10 4.67 8.49 -10.56
C GLY A 10 5.65 7.88 -9.56
N GLY A 11 5.76 6.57 -9.53
CA GLY A 11 6.67 5.87 -8.61
C GLY A 11 6.49 4.35 -8.59
N LEU A 12 6.79 3.75 -7.43
CA LEU A 12 6.83 2.30 -7.24
C LEU A 12 5.64 1.75 -6.46
N GLY A 13 4.98 2.58 -5.67
CA GLY A 13 3.88 2.16 -4.81
C GLY A 13 4.35 1.54 -3.49
N LEU A 14 5.24 2.23 -2.79
CA LEU A 14 5.75 1.83 -1.48
C LEU A 14 5.45 2.90 -0.44
N GLU A 15 4.98 2.47 0.71
CA GLU A 15 5.07 3.27 1.93
C GLU A 15 6.36 2.94 2.67
N VAL A 16 7.09 3.96 3.06
CA VAL A 16 8.46 3.82 3.57
C VAL A 16 8.72 4.68 4.80
N SER A 17 9.71 4.27 5.58
CA SER A 17 10.26 5.04 6.70
C SER A 17 11.78 5.00 6.68
N SER A 18 12.40 5.87 7.47
CA SER A 18 13.84 5.83 7.69
C SER A 18 14.24 4.60 8.48
N ASP A 19 15.41 4.04 8.15
CA ASP A 19 16.07 2.98 8.90
C ASP A 19 17.58 3.20 8.87
N PRO A 20 18.34 2.83 9.93
CA PRO A 20 19.80 2.99 9.93
C PRO A 20 20.51 2.29 8.76
N SER A 21 19.93 1.26 8.20
CA SER A 21 20.49 0.51 7.07
C SER A 21 20.02 0.99 5.70
N GLY A 22 19.09 1.94 5.64
CA GLY A 22 18.53 2.45 4.39
C GLY A 22 17.08 2.91 4.50
N VAL A 23 16.25 2.47 3.58
CA VAL A 23 14.82 2.80 3.55
C VAL A 23 14.01 1.55 3.87
N LYS A 24 13.26 1.59 4.96
CA LYS A 24 12.40 0.48 5.38
C LYS A 24 11.05 0.54 4.69
N VAL A 25 10.64 -0.55 4.08
CA VAL A 25 9.30 -0.72 3.54
C VAL A 25 8.33 -0.97 4.68
N ILE A 26 7.37 -0.07 4.85
CA ILE A 26 6.25 -0.26 5.77
C ILE A 26 5.24 -1.20 5.12
N SER A 27 4.84 -0.88 3.89
CA SER A 27 3.87 -1.68 3.13
C SER A 27 3.99 -1.38 1.63
N PRO A 28 3.94 -2.39 0.75
CA PRO A 28 3.65 -2.15 -0.66
C PRO A 28 2.16 -1.79 -0.82
N ILE A 29 1.88 -0.85 -1.70
CA ILE A 29 0.52 -0.46 -2.07
C ILE A 29 -0.01 -1.47 -3.08
N ASP A 30 -1.26 -1.93 -2.91
CA ASP A 30 -1.89 -2.89 -3.82
C ASP A 30 -1.93 -2.37 -5.27
N ASP A 31 -1.81 -3.29 -6.24
CA ASP A 31 -1.85 -3.02 -7.68
C ASP A 31 -0.77 -2.07 -8.20
N THR A 32 0.37 -2.06 -7.56
CA THR A 32 1.53 -1.25 -7.91
C THR A 32 2.71 -2.10 -8.37
N PRO A 33 3.73 -1.49 -9.01
CA PRO A 33 4.94 -2.22 -9.36
C PRO A 33 5.58 -2.96 -8.17
N ALA A 34 5.64 -2.33 -7.01
CA ALA A 34 6.22 -2.94 -5.80
C ALA A 34 5.43 -4.17 -5.33
N ALA A 35 4.10 -4.10 -5.35
CA ALA A 35 3.25 -5.24 -4.99
C ALA A 35 3.41 -6.40 -5.99
N ARG A 36 3.44 -6.11 -7.29
CA ARG A 36 3.68 -7.12 -8.33
C ARG A 36 5.05 -7.75 -8.26
N ALA A 37 6.05 -7.02 -7.80
CA ALA A 37 7.40 -7.52 -7.57
C ALA A 37 7.55 -8.26 -6.23
N HIS A 38 6.45 -8.50 -5.51
CA HIS A 38 6.42 -9.19 -4.22
C HIS A 38 7.31 -8.56 -3.14
N MET A 39 7.44 -7.25 -3.15
CA MET A 39 8.06 -6.52 -2.04
C MET A 39 7.23 -6.70 -0.77
N ARG A 40 7.89 -6.72 0.38
CA ARG A 40 7.26 -7.07 1.66
C ARG A 40 7.48 -6.00 2.71
N ALA A 41 6.54 -5.90 3.63
CA ALA A 41 6.72 -5.13 4.86
C ALA A 41 7.97 -5.61 5.60
N GLY A 42 8.80 -4.68 6.05
CA GLY A 42 10.07 -4.96 6.72
C GLY A 42 11.29 -5.10 5.79
N ASP A 43 11.11 -5.14 4.47
CA ASP A 43 12.23 -5.06 3.53
C ASP A 43 13.01 -3.75 3.73
N ILE A 44 14.33 -3.83 3.65
CA ILE A 44 15.22 -2.66 3.70
C ILE A 44 15.82 -2.43 2.33
N ILE A 45 15.48 -1.29 1.72
CA ILE A 45 16.12 -0.85 0.48
C ILE A 45 17.43 -0.18 0.86
N PHE A 46 18.55 -0.79 0.53
CA PHE A 46 19.86 -0.22 0.87
C PHE A 46 20.62 0.34 -0.33
N LYS A 47 20.25 -0.04 -1.54
CA LYS A 47 20.75 0.59 -2.79
C LYS A 47 19.60 0.88 -3.75
N ILE A 48 19.72 1.99 -4.46
CA ILE A 48 18.84 2.38 -5.57
C ILE A 48 19.74 2.62 -6.79
N ASP A 49 19.54 1.86 -7.87
CA ASP A 49 20.37 1.90 -9.08
C ASP A 49 21.88 1.78 -8.74
N GLY A 50 22.22 0.89 -7.82
CA GLY A 50 23.59 0.66 -7.36
C GLY A 50 24.13 1.68 -6.36
N LYS A 51 23.40 2.75 -6.05
CA LYS A 51 23.81 3.79 -5.10
C LYS A 51 23.31 3.47 -3.70
N ILE A 52 24.22 3.46 -2.73
CA ILE A 52 23.90 3.26 -1.31
C ILE A 52 23.09 4.44 -0.79
N VAL A 53 21.99 4.17 -0.08
CA VAL A 53 21.06 5.20 0.41
C VAL A 53 20.97 5.30 1.93
N LYS A 54 21.69 4.48 2.68
CA LYS A 54 21.63 4.48 4.16
C LYS A 54 21.96 5.83 4.81
N ASP A 55 22.84 6.60 4.19
CA ASP A 55 23.32 7.89 4.72
C ASP A 55 22.57 9.09 4.11
N LEU A 56 21.58 8.83 3.26
CA LEU A 56 20.75 9.86 2.65
C LEU A 56 19.52 10.17 3.51
N PRO A 57 19.08 11.43 3.52
CA PRO A 57 17.74 11.77 4.05
C PRO A 57 16.67 10.96 3.34
N LEU A 58 15.62 10.56 4.07
CA LEU A 58 14.53 9.77 3.49
C LEU A 58 13.92 10.43 2.25
N ASN A 59 13.72 11.74 2.29
CA ASN A 59 13.17 12.48 1.15
C ASN A 59 14.01 12.37 -0.11
N ASP A 60 15.34 12.33 0.02
CA ASP A 60 16.24 12.18 -1.13
C ASP A 60 16.14 10.77 -1.73
N SER A 61 16.06 9.75 -0.89
CA SER A 61 15.82 8.37 -1.33
C SER A 61 14.46 8.22 -2.02
N VAL A 62 13.42 8.86 -1.47
CA VAL A 62 12.08 8.87 -2.09
C VAL A 62 12.10 9.56 -3.46
N LYS A 63 12.81 10.68 -3.59
CA LYS A 63 12.99 11.36 -4.89
C LYS A 63 13.68 10.47 -5.92
N MET A 64 14.66 9.66 -5.50
CA MET A 64 15.32 8.70 -6.40
C MET A 64 14.38 7.59 -6.84
N MET A 65 13.46 7.15 -5.98
CA MET A 65 12.47 6.11 -6.32
C MET A 65 11.37 6.64 -7.23
N ARG A 66 10.99 7.90 -7.10
CA ARG A 66 10.02 8.57 -7.99
C ARG A 66 10.64 8.87 -9.35
N GLY A 67 9.81 9.08 -10.33
CA GLY A 67 10.22 9.48 -11.67
C GLY A 67 9.12 9.31 -12.70
N LYS A 68 9.48 9.49 -13.97
CA LYS A 68 8.52 9.32 -15.06
C LYS A 68 7.97 7.90 -15.10
N PRO A 69 6.66 7.70 -15.32
CA PRO A 69 6.10 6.39 -15.61
C PRO A 69 6.87 5.71 -16.76
N ASP A 70 6.85 4.37 -16.75
CA ASP A 70 7.51 3.50 -17.74
C ASP A 70 9.04 3.57 -17.75
N THR A 71 9.66 4.15 -16.73
CA THR A 71 11.13 4.15 -16.57
C THR A 71 11.57 3.07 -15.60
N PRO A 72 12.68 2.33 -15.90
CA PRO A 72 13.17 1.26 -15.04
C PRO A 72 13.93 1.80 -13.83
N ILE A 73 13.92 1.00 -12.77
CA ILE A 73 14.72 1.21 -11.55
C ILE A 73 15.10 -0.16 -10.97
N GLU A 74 16.28 -0.23 -10.37
CA GLU A 74 16.75 -1.42 -9.66
C GLU A 74 16.94 -1.11 -8.18
N LEU A 75 16.33 -1.91 -7.33
CA LEU A 75 16.48 -1.83 -5.88
C LEU A 75 17.30 -3.02 -5.39
N THR A 76 18.24 -2.76 -4.48
CA THR A 76 18.89 -3.83 -3.72
C THR A 76 18.30 -3.85 -2.32
N VAL A 77 17.71 -4.97 -1.97
CA VAL A 77 16.86 -5.13 -0.79
C VAL A 77 17.45 -6.15 0.17
N LEU A 78 17.49 -5.81 1.45
CA LEU A 78 17.78 -6.74 2.54
C LEU A 78 16.45 -7.23 3.11
N ARG A 79 16.25 -8.54 3.13
CA ARG A 79 15.02 -9.17 3.64
C ARG A 79 15.33 -10.06 4.81
N LYS A 80 14.54 -9.93 5.88
CA LYS A 80 14.65 -10.83 7.03
C LYS A 80 14.44 -12.30 6.58
N GLY A 81 15.37 -13.17 6.96
CA GLY A 81 15.35 -14.58 6.57
C GLY A 81 16.11 -14.89 5.26
N SER A 82 16.61 -13.87 4.57
CA SER A 82 17.51 -14.05 3.43
C SER A 82 18.95 -13.72 3.84
N SER A 83 19.89 -14.62 3.54
CA SER A 83 21.31 -14.41 3.82
C SER A 83 22.00 -13.52 2.79
N THR A 84 21.37 -13.30 1.65
CA THR A 84 21.91 -12.53 0.53
C THR A 84 20.97 -11.39 0.15
N PRO A 85 21.52 -10.25 -0.33
CA PRO A 85 20.70 -9.17 -0.87
C PRO A 85 19.86 -9.64 -2.07
N ILE A 86 18.66 -9.09 -2.19
CA ILE A 86 17.73 -9.41 -3.28
C ILE A 86 17.73 -8.21 -4.25
N MET A 87 17.98 -8.50 -5.52
CA MET A 87 17.88 -7.52 -6.59
C MET A 87 16.45 -7.49 -7.12
N VAL A 88 15.78 -6.34 -7.04
CA VAL A 88 14.41 -6.15 -7.50
C VAL A 88 14.40 -5.13 -8.63
N LYS A 89 14.05 -5.57 -9.83
CA LYS A 89 13.87 -4.70 -10.99
C LYS A 89 12.41 -4.32 -11.11
N LEU A 90 12.15 -3.04 -11.21
CA LEU A 90 10.81 -2.44 -11.27
C LEU A 90 10.73 -1.47 -12.43
N VAL A 91 9.52 -1.23 -12.90
CA VAL A 91 9.21 -0.15 -13.84
C VAL A 91 8.24 0.80 -13.15
N ARG A 92 8.61 2.08 -13.09
CA ARG A 92 7.76 3.11 -12.48
C ARG A 92 6.43 3.21 -13.19
N ALA A 93 5.37 3.49 -12.43
CA ALA A 93 4.04 3.67 -12.96
C ALA A 93 3.33 4.83 -12.25
N VAL A 94 2.27 5.33 -12.87
CA VAL A 94 1.33 6.21 -12.15
C VAL A 94 0.68 5.40 -11.04
N ILE A 95 0.81 5.87 -9.81
CA ILE A 95 0.27 5.19 -8.64
C ILE A 95 -1.11 5.74 -8.33
N LYS A 96 -2.11 4.88 -8.45
CA LYS A 96 -3.48 5.15 -8.03
C LYS A 96 -3.75 4.40 -6.73
N VAL A 97 -3.95 5.14 -5.66
CA VAL A 97 -4.23 4.54 -4.35
C VAL A 97 -5.75 4.40 -4.19
N LYS A 98 -6.24 3.17 -4.37
CA LYS A 98 -7.63 2.81 -4.07
C LYS A 98 -7.66 2.17 -2.69
N SER A 99 -8.18 2.90 -1.72
CA SER A 99 -8.11 2.49 -0.31
C SER A 99 -9.10 1.39 0.07
N VAL A 100 -10.18 1.21 -0.70
CA VAL A 100 -11.20 0.18 -0.44
C VAL A 100 -11.38 -0.71 -1.67
N LYS A 101 -11.30 -2.02 -1.46
CA LYS A 101 -11.63 -3.05 -2.45
C LYS A 101 -12.62 -4.03 -1.84
N SER A 102 -13.54 -4.52 -2.65
CA SER A 102 -14.53 -5.49 -2.22
C SER A 102 -14.75 -6.57 -3.26
N LYS A 103 -15.10 -7.74 -2.80
CA LYS A 103 -15.55 -8.86 -3.65
C LYS A 103 -16.47 -9.79 -2.87
N PRO A 104 -17.37 -10.48 -3.56
CA PRO A 104 -18.09 -11.60 -2.94
C PRO A 104 -17.12 -12.76 -2.70
N LEU A 105 -17.37 -13.50 -1.63
CA LEU A 105 -16.80 -14.83 -1.38
C LEU A 105 -17.91 -15.88 -1.55
N ASP A 106 -17.51 -17.16 -1.49
CA ASP A 106 -18.47 -18.26 -1.46
C ASP A 106 -19.39 -18.16 -0.22
N ASP A 107 -20.48 -18.90 -0.23
CA ASP A 107 -21.46 -18.99 0.88
C ASP A 107 -22.09 -17.65 1.31
N HIS A 108 -22.34 -16.74 0.38
CA HIS A 108 -22.98 -15.45 0.66
C HIS A 108 -22.21 -14.59 1.69
N MET A 109 -20.91 -14.70 1.69
CA MET A 109 -20.01 -13.85 2.48
C MET A 109 -19.43 -12.75 1.62
N GLY A 110 -19.14 -11.60 2.24
CA GLY A 110 -18.41 -10.49 1.62
C GLY A 110 -16.96 -10.43 2.07
N TYR A 111 -16.14 -9.84 1.24
CA TYR A 111 -14.76 -9.49 1.58
C TYR A 111 -14.55 -8.03 1.25
N ILE A 112 -14.01 -7.27 2.21
CA ILE A 112 -13.60 -5.88 2.03
C ILE A 112 -12.18 -5.74 2.56
N ARG A 113 -11.30 -5.17 1.72
CA ARG A 113 -9.96 -4.76 2.12
C ARG A 113 -9.90 -3.25 2.22
N VAL A 114 -9.45 -2.74 3.36
CA VAL A 114 -9.08 -1.35 3.57
C VAL A 114 -7.55 -1.31 3.68
N SER A 115 -6.88 -0.72 2.70
CA SER A 115 -5.42 -0.69 2.61
C SER A 115 -4.81 0.59 3.18
N GLN A 116 -5.61 1.64 3.38
CA GLN A 116 -5.18 2.93 3.91
C GLN A 116 -6.40 3.74 4.34
N PHE A 117 -6.23 4.65 5.30
CA PHE A 117 -7.26 5.58 5.73
C PHE A 117 -7.11 6.95 5.05
N GLN A 118 -7.76 7.11 3.90
CA GLN A 118 -7.83 8.33 3.11
C GLN A 118 -9.15 9.07 3.35
N GLU A 119 -9.27 10.28 2.84
CA GLU A 119 -10.48 11.11 2.97
C GLU A 119 -11.75 10.39 2.49
N ARG A 120 -11.65 9.65 1.38
CA ARG A 120 -12.79 8.93 0.78
C ARG A 120 -13.02 7.52 1.34
N THR A 121 -12.16 7.02 2.21
CA THR A 121 -12.19 5.62 2.65
C THR A 121 -13.53 5.26 3.31
N ALA A 122 -14.04 6.08 4.21
CA ALA A 122 -15.32 5.81 4.89
C ALA A 122 -16.49 5.78 3.91
N SER A 123 -16.56 6.71 2.96
CA SER A 123 -17.63 6.75 1.95
C SER A 123 -17.53 5.60 0.96
N GLU A 124 -16.34 5.22 0.56
CA GLU A 124 -16.11 4.07 -0.33
C GLU A 124 -16.44 2.74 0.37
N LEU A 125 -16.12 2.62 1.66
CA LEU A 125 -16.51 1.47 2.48
C LEU A 125 -18.04 1.35 2.54
N ALA A 126 -18.75 2.45 2.81
CA ALA A 126 -20.22 2.44 2.87
C ALA A 126 -20.84 1.97 1.55
N LYS A 127 -20.30 2.45 0.41
CA LYS A 127 -20.74 2.00 -0.93
C LYS A 127 -20.46 0.52 -1.16
N ALA A 128 -19.29 0.03 -0.75
CA ALA A 128 -18.93 -1.38 -0.88
C ALA A 128 -19.83 -2.28 -0.04
N LEU A 129 -20.12 -1.90 1.20
CA LEU A 129 -21.05 -2.61 2.09
C LEU A 129 -22.46 -2.65 1.50
N ASP A 130 -22.96 -1.52 0.99
CA ASP A 130 -24.27 -1.43 0.36
C ASP A 130 -24.38 -2.34 -0.87
N ALA A 131 -23.38 -2.33 -1.74
CA ALA A 131 -23.33 -3.18 -2.93
C ALA A 131 -23.31 -4.67 -2.58
N LEU A 132 -22.50 -5.08 -1.60
CA LEU A 132 -22.45 -6.48 -1.14
C LEU A 132 -23.77 -6.90 -0.47
N ASN A 133 -24.39 -6.01 0.28
CA ASN A 133 -25.68 -6.28 0.92
C ASN A 133 -26.80 -6.46 -0.11
N LYS A 134 -26.89 -5.57 -1.09
CA LYS A 134 -27.89 -5.65 -2.18
C LYS A 134 -27.75 -6.92 -3.01
N SER A 135 -26.54 -7.39 -3.22
CA SER A 135 -26.26 -8.64 -3.94
C SER A 135 -26.42 -9.90 -3.09
N GLY A 136 -26.77 -9.76 -1.80
CA GLY A 136 -26.94 -10.88 -0.86
C GLY A 136 -25.65 -11.52 -0.37
N ASN A 137 -24.51 -10.84 -0.55
CA ASN A 137 -23.20 -11.35 -0.17
C ASN A 137 -22.74 -10.90 1.23
N LEU A 138 -23.66 -10.51 2.10
CA LEU A 138 -23.39 -10.27 3.53
C LEU A 138 -24.26 -11.12 4.46
N LYS A 139 -25.05 -12.05 3.90
CA LYS A 139 -25.98 -12.87 4.70
C LYS A 139 -25.28 -13.71 5.76
N ASN A 140 -24.11 -14.24 5.42
CA ASN A 140 -23.35 -15.13 6.31
C ASN A 140 -22.14 -14.46 6.94
N GLY A 141 -21.89 -13.18 6.65
CA GLY A 141 -20.85 -12.39 7.28
C GLY A 141 -19.95 -11.63 6.33
N LEU A 142 -18.96 -10.97 6.92
CA LEU A 142 -17.98 -10.13 6.23
C LEU A 142 -16.58 -10.44 6.75
N VAL A 143 -15.63 -10.58 5.84
CA VAL A 143 -14.20 -10.53 6.15
C VAL A 143 -13.71 -9.11 5.89
N LEU A 144 -13.28 -8.42 6.94
CA LEU A 144 -12.61 -7.12 6.85
C LEU A 144 -11.10 -7.34 6.93
N ASP A 145 -10.39 -7.05 5.84
CA ASP A 145 -8.95 -7.22 5.74
C ASP A 145 -8.23 -5.88 5.91
N LEU A 146 -7.49 -5.75 7.00
CA LEU A 146 -6.68 -4.58 7.35
C LEU A 146 -5.17 -4.88 7.32
N ARG A 147 -4.76 -6.01 6.76
CA ARG A 147 -3.35 -6.38 6.72
C ARG A 147 -2.56 -5.38 5.87
N ASN A 148 -1.36 -5.03 6.36
CA ASN A 148 -0.48 -4.04 5.74
C ASN A 148 -1.12 -2.65 5.56
N ASP A 149 -2.12 -2.31 6.37
CA ASP A 149 -2.66 -0.95 6.45
C ASP A 149 -1.76 -0.12 7.37
N PRO A 150 -1.04 0.89 6.86
CA PRO A 150 -0.13 1.71 7.66
C PRO A 150 -0.87 2.79 8.46
N GLY A 151 -2.18 2.88 8.33
CA GLY A 151 -3.00 3.93 8.93
C GLY A 151 -3.37 5.03 7.95
N GLY A 152 -3.43 6.27 8.44
CA GLY A 152 -3.79 7.45 7.65
C GLY A 152 -4.55 8.48 8.46
N LEU A 153 -5.60 9.04 7.90
CA LEU A 153 -6.40 10.09 8.53
C LEU A 153 -7.26 9.54 9.68
N LEU A 154 -7.17 10.17 10.84
CA LEU A 154 -7.95 9.76 12.02
C LEU A 154 -9.46 9.81 11.76
N ASN A 155 -9.95 10.86 11.11
CA ASN A 155 -11.38 10.99 10.79
C ASN A 155 -11.87 9.87 9.86
N ALA A 156 -11.03 9.39 8.95
CA ALA A 156 -11.36 8.25 8.10
C ALA A 156 -11.43 6.96 8.92
N ALA A 157 -10.50 6.75 9.85
CA ALA A 157 -10.53 5.59 10.75
C ALA A 157 -11.76 5.59 11.66
N ILE A 158 -12.16 6.75 12.17
CA ILE A 158 -13.41 6.92 12.95
C ILE A 158 -14.62 6.57 12.09
N GLY A 159 -14.70 7.11 10.87
CA GLY A 159 -15.80 6.84 9.95
C GLY A 159 -15.91 5.36 9.55
N VAL A 160 -14.78 4.70 9.32
CA VAL A 160 -14.73 3.25 9.04
C VAL A 160 -15.21 2.45 10.25
N SER A 161 -14.74 2.79 11.45
CA SER A 161 -15.15 2.11 12.69
C SER A 161 -16.65 2.29 12.95
N ALA A 162 -17.17 3.51 12.73
CA ALA A 162 -18.59 3.81 12.93
C ALA A 162 -19.51 2.99 12.01
N ALA A 163 -19.05 2.56 10.84
CA ALA A 163 -19.82 1.71 9.94
C ALA A 163 -20.17 0.34 10.51
N PHE A 164 -19.46 -0.11 11.55
CA PHE A 164 -19.65 -1.42 12.22
C PHE A 164 -20.22 -1.29 13.64
N LEU A 165 -20.52 -0.08 14.09
CA LEU A 165 -21.11 0.18 15.39
C LEU A 165 -22.60 0.46 15.26
N PRO A 166 -23.43 0.09 16.29
CA PRO A 166 -24.85 0.41 16.31
C PRO A 166 -25.12 1.90 16.49
#